data_1af3c173bef238bb75ca18d7f191a156
#
_entry.id   1af3c173bef238bb75ca18d7f191a156
#
_cell.length_a   1.000
_cell.length_b   1.000
_cell.length_c   1.000
_cell.angle_alpha   90.00
_cell.angle_beta   90.00
_cell.angle_gamma   90.00
#
_symmetry.space_group_name_H-M   'P 1'
#
loop_
_entity.id
_entity.type
_entity.pdbx_description
1 polymer ?
#
loop_
_entity_poly.entity_id
_entity_poly.type
_entity_poly.pdbx_seq_one_letter_code
_entity_poly.pdbx_strand_id
1 'polypeptide(L)'
;MAPRDYRAWHDGYDRPGSRLHLRLLVVQDLIAQALDDLAPGPVRVVSLCAGQGRDVLGVARRHRRGGDLTGRLVELDAANVAAARATIAAAGLAGIEAVAGDAGMSDAYVGAAPADLVLACGIFGNVSDADVEGTVRFLPALCAPGAWVVWTRFPREDGLVDRIRGWFAEAGFEERALVVPEPGLRFGVGAARYAGGPVPLAAGRRLFSFVR
;
A
#
# COMPACT_ATOMS: atom_id res chain seq x y z
N MET A 1 -8.73 15.00 21.85
CA MET A 1 -8.61 15.41 20.44
C MET A 1 -9.71 14.67 19.68
N ALA A 2 -10.54 15.35 18.91
CA ALA A 2 -11.63 14.70 18.14
C ALA A 2 -11.06 13.69 17.15
N PRO A 3 -11.72 12.54 16.92
CA PRO A 3 -11.31 11.59 15.89
C PRO A 3 -11.22 12.30 14.54
N ARG A 4 -10.19 11.98 13.77
CA ARG A 4 -9.99 12.57 12.44
C ARG A 4 -11.15 12.13 11.54
N ASP A 5 -11.87 13.09 10.96
CA ASP A 5 -12.85 12.80 9.91
C ASP A 5 -12.11 12.36 8.64
N TYR A 6 -11.94 11.05 8.50
CA TYR A 6 -11.28 10.45 7.35
C TYR A 6 -12.03 10.66 6.04
N ARG A 7 -13.35 10.97 6.08
CA ARG A 7 -14.13 11.29 4.87
C ARG A 7 -13.73 12.65 4.32
N ALA A 8 -13.73 13.69 5.14
CA ALA A 8 -13.27 15.02 4.76
C ALA A 8 -11.79 15.02 4.32
N TRP A 9 -10.99 14.09 4.87
CA TRP A 9 -9.60 13.93 4.45
C TRP A 9 -9.50 13.38 3.02
N HIS A 10 -10.40 12.48 2.61
CA HIS A 10 -10.45 11.92 1.25
C HIS A 10 -10.79 12.96 0.17
N ASP A 11 -11.49 14.06 0.50
CA ASP A 11 -11.77 15.15 -0.44
C ASP A 11 -10.49 15.78 -1.02
N GLY A 12 -9.37 15.66 -0.32
CA GLY A 12 -8.08 16.11 -0.80
C GLY A 12 -7.59 15.37 -2.06
N TYR A 13 -8.03 14.14 -2.30
CA TYR A 13 -7.67 13.41 -3.53
C TYR A 13 -8.34 13.98 -4.78
N ASP A 14 -9.52 14.60 -4.62
CA ASP A 14 -10.30 15.16 -5.71
C ASP A 14 -9.91 16.61 -6.03
N ARG A 15 -8.96 17.21 -5.29
CA ARG A 15 -8.43 18.56 -5.52
C ARG A 15 -7.10 18.50 -6.27
N PRO A 16 -7.07 18.80 -7.59
CA PRO A 16 -5.84 18.87 -8.36
C PRO A 16 -4.79 19.76 -7.67
N GLY A 17 -3.54 19.30 -7.63
CA GLY A 17 -2.44 20.02 -6.98
C GLY A 17 -2.39 19.91 -5.46
N SER A 18 -3.40 19.33 -4.80
CA SER A 18 -3.29 19.06 -3.37
C SER A 18 -2.21 18.03 -3.07
N ARG A 19 -1.65 18.08 -1.85
CA ARG A 19 -0.65 17.11 -1.39
C ARG A 19 -1.12 15.66 -1.57
N LEU A 20 -2.38 15.37 -1.28
CA LEU A 20 -2.92 14.00 -1.40
C LEU A 20 -3.06 13.58 -2.85
N HIS A 21 -3.50 14.48 -3.72
CA HIS A 21 -3.60 14.24 -5.15
C HIS A 21 -2.22 13.96 -5.76
N LEU A 22 -1.23 14.83 -5.49
CA LEU A 22 0.13 14.66 -6.01
C LEU A 22 0.79 13.37 -5.49
N ARG A 23 0.61 13.06 -4.20
CA ARG A 23 1.09 11.79 -3.64
C ARG A 23 0.43 10.59 -4.33
N LEU A 24 -0.87 10.66 -4.59
CA LEU A 24 -1.58 9.58 -5.29
C LEU A 24 -1.02 9.34 -6.68
N LEU A 25 -0.73 10.40 -7.44
CA LEU A 25 -0.13 10.27 -8.77
C LEU A 25 1.23 9.55 -8.71
N VAL A 26 2.10 9.93 -7.76
CA VAL A 26 3.40 9.25 -7.58
C VAL A 26 3.22 7.78 -7.20
N VAL A 27 2.28 7.46 -6.29
CA VAL A 27 1.97 6.05 -5.94
C VAL A 27 1.48 5.30 -7.17
N GLN A 28 0.59 5.88 -7.97
CA GLN A 28 0.07 5.25 -9.18
C GLN A 28 1.15 5.05 -10.24
N ASP A 29 2.09 5.97 -10.39
CA ASP A 29 3.22 5.81 -11.32
C ASP A 29 4.13 4.66 -10.89
N LEU A 30 4.43 4.52 -9.59
CA LEU A 30 5.22 3.40 -9.08
C LEU A 30 4.50 2.05 -9.19
N ILE A 31 3.18 2.02 -9.01
CA ILE A 31 2.37 0.83 -9.29
C ILE A 31 2.44 0.46 -10.77
N ALA A 32 2.33 1.43 -11.68
CA ALA A 32 2.43 1.18 -13.12
C ALA A 32 3.81 0.63 -13.50
N GLN A 33 4.90 1.20 -12.94
CA GLN A 33 6.25 0.69 -13.12
C GLN A 33 6.40 -0.75 -12.60
N ALA A 34 5.82 -1.05 -11.43
CA ALA A 34 5.81 -2.42 -10.89
C ALA A 34 5.11 -3.40 -11.85
N LEU A 35 3.95 -3.01 -12.40
CA LEU A 35 3.23 -3.84 -13.38
C LEU A 35 4.03 -4.07 -14.67
N ASP A 36 4.83 -3.09 -15.10
CA ASP A 36 5.69 -3.25 -16.28
C ASP A 36 6.92 -4.13 -16.01
N ASP A 37 7.47 -4.10 -14.78
CA ASP A 37 8.63 -4.89 -14.36
C ASP A 37 8.30 -6.35 -14.02
N LEU A 38 7.09 -6.60 -13.52
CA LEU A 38 6.63 -7.95 -13.16
C LEU A 38 6.42 -8.83 -14.40
N ALA A 39 6.70 -10.14 -14.25
CA ALA A 39 6.52 -11.11 -15.32
C ALA A 39 5.09 -11.07 -15.91
N PRO A 40 4.92 -11.36 -17.20
CA PRO A 40 3.59 -11.48 -17.82
C PRO A 40 2.70 -12.50 -17.11
N GLY A 41 1.39 -12.22 -17.04
CA GLY A 41 0.38 -13.10 -16.42
C GLY A 41 -0.29 -12.42 -15.22
N PRO A 42 -1.07 -13.17 -14.45
CA PRO A 42 -1.80 -12.63 -13.29
C PRO A 42 -0.85 -11.99 -12.27
N VAL A 43 -1.25 -10.83 -11.74
CA VAL A 43 -0.53 -10.09 -10.69
C VAL A 43 -1.42 -10.02 -9.45
N ARG A 44 -0.99 -10.68 -8.39
CA ARG A 44 -1.71 -10.65 -7.12
C ARG A 44 -1.32 -9.41 -6.33
N VAL A 45 -2.31 -8.60 -5.93
CA VAL A 45 -2.12 -7.41 -5.10
C VAL A 45 -2.71 -7.59 -3.71
N VAL A 46 -1.99 -7.09 -2.71
CA VAL A 46 -2.49 -6.91 -1.34
C VAL A 46 -2.30 -5.44 -0.98
N SER A 47 -3.39 -4.76 -0.59
CA SER A 47 -3.34 -3.39 -0.11
C SER A 47 -3.78 -3.30 1.34
N LEU A 48 -2.90 -2.78 2.19
CA LEU A 48 -3.13 -2.54 3.60
C LEU A 48 -3.77 -1.15 3.76
N CYS A 49 -4.87 -1.05 4.52
CA CYS A 49 -5.60 0.21 4.73
C CYS A 49 -5.94 0.91 3.41
N ALA A 50 -6.57 0.15 2.51
CA ALA A 50 -6.72 0.51 1.11
C ALA A 50 -7.59 1.77 0.86
N GLY A 51 -8.35 2.23 1.86
CA GLY A 51 -9.31 3.30 1.66
C GLY A 51 -10.32 2.90 0.56
N GLN A 52 -10.51 3.80 -0.41
CA GLN A 52 -11.35 3.57 -1.58
C GLN A 52 -10.59 2.84 -2.71
N GLY A 53 -9.34 2.40 -2.49
CA GLY A 53 -8.51 1.75 -3.50
C GLY A 53 -8.08 2.66 -4.66
N ARG A 54 -8.11 3.99 -4.48
CA ARG A 54 -7.84 4.98 -5.55
C ARG A 54 -6.48 4.82 -6.21
N ASP A 55 -5.51 4.26 -5.50
CA ASP A 55 -4.17 3.96 -5.99
C ASP A 55 -4.20 2.82 -7.02
N VAL A 56 -4.43 1.59 -6.59
CA VAL A 56 -4.40 0.41 -7.45
C VAL A 56 -5.57 0.37 -8.45
N LEU A 57 -6.80 0.73 -8.04
CA LEU A 57 -7.95 0.74 -8.96
C LEU A 57 -7.82 1.84 -10.02
N GLY A 58 -7.20 2.97 -9.67
CA GLY A 58 -6.89 4.03 -10.63
C GLY A 58 -5.91 3.56 -11.70
N VAL A 59 -4.91 2.76 -11.35
CA VAL A 59 -3.98 2.15 -12.31
C VAL A 59 -4.66 1.03 -13.09
N ALA A 60 -5.39 0.13 -12.43
CA ALA A 60 -6.08 -0.98 -13.06
C ALA A 60 -6.99 -0.54 -14.24
N ARG A 61 -7.63 0.62 -14.11
CA ARG A 61 -8.54 1.15 -15.14
C ARG A 61 -7.87 1.71 -16.39
N ARG A 62 -6.56 2.00 -16.35
CA ARG A 62 -5.85 2.69 -17.46
C ARG A 62 -4.60 1.97 -17.92
N HIS A 63 -4.04 1.08 -17.11
CA HIS A 63 -2.84 0.34 -17.45
C HIS A 63 -3.18 -0.87 -18.33
N ARG A 64 -2.33 -1.15 -19.36
CA ARG A 64 -2.52 -2.28 -20.28
C ARG A 64 -2.63 -3.64 -19.59
N ARG A 65 -2.02 -3.78 -18.40
CA ARG A 65 -2.07 -4.98 -17.55
C ARG A 65 -3.07 -4.87 -16.39
N GLY A 66 -3.96 -3.88 -16.43
CA GLY A 66 -4.93 -3.70 -15.35
C GLY A 66 -5.86 -4.89 -15.16
N GLY A 67 -6.20 -5.60 -16.26
CA GLY A 67 -6.98 -6.83 -16.22
C GLY A 67 -6.25 -8.05 -15.63
N ASP A 68 -4.93 -8.01 -15.50
CA ASP A 68 -4.13 -9.08 -14.86
C ASP A 68 -4.23 -9.01 -13.33
N LEU A 69 -4.69 -7.89 -12.77
CA LEU A 69 -4.72 -7.68 -11.33
C LEU A 69 -5.78 -8.54 -10.65
N THR A 70 -5.35 -9.27 -9.65
CA THR A 70 -6.19 -10.05 -8.73
C THR A 70 -5.79 -9.73 -7.29
N GLY A 71 -6.62 -10.06 -6.30
CA GLY A 71 -6.20 -9.96 -4.90
C GLY A 71 -7.14 -9.14 -4.02
N ARG A 72 -6.58 -8.62 -2.92
CA ARG A 72 -7.38 -8.11 -1.80
C ARG A 72 -6.99 -6.70 -1.36
N LEU A 73 -8.01 -5.85 -1.25
CA LEU A 73 -7.93 -4.52 -0.64
C LEU A 73 -8.56 -4.60 0.76
N VAL A 74 -7.77 -4.43 1.82
CA VAL A 74 -8.24 -4.50 3.21
C VAL A 74 -8.47 -3.08 3.74
N GLU A 75 -9.68 -2.81 4.22
CA GLU A 75 -10.08 -1.50 4.75
C GLU A 75 -11.04 -1.67 5.91
N LEU A 76 -10.89 -0.87 6.95
CA LEU A 76 -11.74 -0.95 8.14
C LEU A 76 -13.07 -0.20 7.98
N ASP A 77 -13.07 0.95 7.30
CA ASP A 77 -14.25 1.79 7.09
C ASP A 77 -15.17 1.19 6.03
N ALA A 78 -16.39 0.82 6.44
CA ALA A 78 -17.37 0.18 5.57
C ALA A 78 -17.79 1.06 4.37
N ALA A 79 -17.77 2.40 4.51
CA ALA A 79 -18.12 3.30 3.40
C ALA A 79 -17.01 3.33 2.36
N ASN A 80 -15.74 3.29 2.78
CA ASN A 80 -14.60 3.15 1.87
C ASN A 80 -14.63 1.81 1.15
N VAL A 81 -14.92 0.72 1.86
CA VAL A 81 -15.09 -0.61 1.25
C VAL A 81 -16.20 -0.60 0.21
N ALA A 82 -17.35 0.01 0.52
CA ALA A 82 -18.45 0.12 -0.43
C ALA A 82 -18.07 0.92 -1.69
N ALA A 83 -17.34 2.03 -1.53
CA ALA A 83 -16.85 2.84 -2.64
C ALA A 83 -15.83 2.06 -3.51
N ALA A 84 -14.90 1.31 -2.88
CA ALA A 84 -13.96 0.46 -3.59
C ALA A 84 -14.69 -0.62 -4.40
N ARG A 85 -15.67 -1.32 -3.79
CA ARG A 85 -16.49 -2.33 -4.47
C ARG A 85 -17.26 -1.78 -5.65
N ALA A 86 -17.85 -0.58 -5.52
CA ALA A 86 -18.53 0.09 -6.61
C ALA A 86 -17.57 0.39 -7.79
N THR A 87 -16.34 0.84 -7.49
CA THR A 87 -15.31 1.08 -8.50
C THR A 87 -14.87 -0.21 -9.18
N ILE A 88 -14.65 -1.29 -8.42
CA ILE A 88 -14.30 -2.64 -8.92
C ILE A 88 -15.38 -3.12 -9.89
N ALA A 89 -16.64 -3.07 -9.48
CA ALA A 89 -17.77 -3.50 -10.30
C ALA A 89 -17.90 -2.66 -11.59
N ALA A 90 -17.83 -1.34 -11.48
CA ALA A 90 -17.93 -0.44 -12.62
C ALA A 90 -16.78 -0.60 -13.63
N ALA A 91 -15.61 -1.04 -13.18
CA ALA A 91 -14.43 -1.27 -14.01
C ALA A 91 -14.29 -2.72 -14.50
N GLY A 92 -15.19 -3.64 -14.11
CA GLY A 92 -15.11 -5.05 -14.49
C GLY A 92 -13.89 -5.79 -13.91
N LEU A 93 -13.35 -5.34 -12.79
CA LEU A 93 -12.14 -5.90 -12.15
C LEU A 93 -12.48 -7.08 -11.24
N ALA A 94 -13.10 -8.13 -11.80
CA ALA A 94 -13.63 -9.27 -11.04
C ALA A 94 -12.57 -10.06 -10.23
N GLY A 95 -11.29 -9.92 -10.54
CA GLY A 95 -10.18 -10.55 -9.81
C GLY A 95 -9.81 -9.83 -8.50
N ILE A 96 -10.30 -8.60 -8.27
CA ILE A 96 -9.99 -7.81 -7.08
C ILE A 96 -11.18 -7.82 -6.13
N GLU A 97 -10.93 -8.08 -4.85
CA GLU A 97 -11.93 -7.94 -3.79
C GLU A 97 -11.58 -6.80 -2.82
N ALA A 98 -12.58 -6.08 -2.34
CA ALA A 98 -12.45 -5.16 -1.21
C ALA A 98 -13.17 -5.74 0.00
N VAL A 99 -12.44 -5.93 1.10
CA VAL A 99 -12.94 -6.57 2.31
C VAL A 99 -12.90 -5.61 3.50
N ALA A 100 -13.97 -5.65 4.31
CA ALA A 100 -13.98 -4.96 5.59
C ALA A 100 -13.16 -5.78 6.60
N GLY A 101 -12.09 -5.19 7.14
CA GLY A 101 -11.22 -5.88 8.07
C GLY A 101 -10.15 -4.97 8.68
N ASP A 102 -9.57 -5.43 9.79
CA ASP A 102 -8.43 -4.76 10.42
C ASP A 102 -7.14 -5.12 9.66
N ALA A 103 -6.65 -4.18 8.85
CA ALA A 103 -5.41 -4.33 8.11
C ALA A 103 -4.15 -4.47 9.00
N GLY A 104 -4.26 -4.14 10.29
CA GLY A 104 -3.21 -4.38 11.28
C GLY A 104 -3.14 -5.83 11.76
N MET A 105 -4.03 -6.72 11.30
CA MET A 105 -4.04 -8.14 11.64
C MET A 105 -3.65 -9.00 10.46
N SER A 106 -2.70 -9.92 10.65
CA SER A 106 -2.21 -10.82 9.60
C SER A 106 -3.30 -11.74 9.03
N ASP A 107 -4.34 -12.02 9.81
CA ASP A 107 -5.50 -12.83 9.40
C ASP A 107 -6.20 -12.26 8.16
N ALA A 108 -6.20 -10.93 8.01
CA ALA A 108 -6.80 -10.25 6.86
C ALA A 108 -6.18 -10.67 5.51
N TYR A 109 -4.98 -11.24 5.53
CA TYR A 109 -4.20 -11.60 4.33
C TYR A 109 -4.15 -13.10 4.05
N VAL A 110 -4.76 -13.93 4.92
CA VAL A 110 -4.85 -15.38 4.70
C VAL A 110 -5.63 -15.64 3.40
N GLY A 111 -5.02 -16.43 2.51
CA GLY A 111 -5.55 -16.72 1.18
C GLY A 111 -5.32 -15.62 0.12
N ALA A 112 -4.86 -14.42 0.54
CA ALA A 112 -4.48 -13.34 -0.39
C ALA A 112 -2.96 -13.20 -0.55
N ALA A 113 -2.18 -13.59 0.45
CA ALA A 113 -0.72 -13.67 0.38
C ALA A 113 -0.28 -15.09 -0.03
N PRO A 114 0.94 -15.26 -0.62
CA PRO A 114 1.85 -14.20 -1.02
C PRO A 114 1.38 -13.42 -2.25
N ALA A 115 1.76 -12.15 -2.33
CA ALA A 115 1.36 -11.23 -3.39
C ALA A 115 2.58 -10.72 -4.18
N ASP A 116 2.36 -10.35 -5.46
CA ASP A 116 3.38 -9.78 -6.35
C ASP A 116 3.51 -8.27 -6.15
N LEU A 117 2.46 -7.63 -5.64
CA LEU A 117 2.42 -6.20 -5.33
C LEU A 117 1.78 -5.99 -3.96
N VAL A 118 2.49 -5.35 -3.04
CA VAL A 118 2.00 -5.01 -1.70
C VAL A 118 1.98 -3.50 -1.53
N LEU A 119 0.86 -2.94 -1.08
CA LEU A 119 0.70 -1.50 -0.86
C LEU A 119 0.56 -1.22 0.64
N ALA A 120 1.50 -0.44 1.19
CA ALA A 120 1.50 0.03 2.58
C ALA A 120 1.39 1.58 2.61
N CYS A 121 0.34 2.10 1.96
CA CYS A 121 0.16 3.54 1.77
C CYS A 121 -0.71 4.16 2.88
N GLY A 122 -0.25 5.29 3.45
CA GLY A 122 -1.00 6.03 4.48
C GLY A 122 -0.90 5.47 5.90
N ILE A 123 -0.07 4.45 6.16
CA ILE A 123 0.06 3.77 7.45
C ILE A 123 1.19 4.38 8.29
N PHE A 124 2.40 4.45 7.77
CA PHE A 124 3.63 4.77 8.52
C PHE A 124 3.67 6.18 9.14
N GLY A 125 2.70 7.01 8.86
CA GLY A 125 2.52 8.32 9.49
C GLY A 125 1.54 8.34 10.68
N ASN A 126 0.86 7.23 10.94
CA ASN A 126 -0.26 7.12 11.87
C ASN A 126 -0.10 6.01 12.92
N VAL A 127 1.04 5.33 12.90
CA VAL A 127 1.42 4.25 13.82
C VAL A 127 2.72 4.60 14.54
N SER A 128 3.09 3.85 15.58
CA SER A 128 4.37 4.05 16.28
C SER A 128 5.55 3.64 15.40
N ASP A 129 6.75 4.18 15.70
CA ASP A 129 7.98 3.78 14.98
C ASP A 129 8.26 2.28 15.11
N ALA A 130 7.96 1.70 16.28
CA ALA A 130 8.09 0.26 16.53
C ALA A 130 7.11 -0.55 15.65
N ASP A 131 5.88 -0.06 15.47
CA ASP A 131 4.92 -0.70 14.57
C ASP A 131 5.34 -0.56 13.10
N VAL A 132 5.98 0.56 12.72
CA VAL A 132 6.55 0.72 11.37
C VAL A 132 7.62 -0.35 11.13
N GLU A 133 8.58 -0.47 12.06
CA GLU A 133 9.64 -1.49 11.98
C GLU A 133 9.04 -2.90 11.93
N GLY A 134 8.13 -3.22 12.87
CA GLY A 134 7.47 -4.51 12.93
C GLY A 134 6.71 -4.86 11.64
N THR A 135 6.03 -3.86 11.06
CA THR A 135 5.34 -4.02 9.78
C THR A 135 6.32 -4.31 8.65
N VAL A 136 7.39 -3.51 8.51
CA VAL A 136 8.40 -3.71 7.45
C VAL A 136 9.03 -5.09 7.55
N ARG A 137 9.39 -5.54 8.76
CA ARG A 137 9.95 -6.88 8.99
C ARG A 137 8.95 -8.02 8.73
N PHE A 138 7.65 -7.73 8.74
CA PHE A 138 6.60 -8.69 8.41
C PHE A 138 6.27 -8.76 6.90
N LEU A 139 6.54 -7.69 6.13
CA LEU A 139 6.22 -7.63 4.70
C LEU A 139 6.72 -8.82 3.88
N PRO A 140 7.90 -9.46 4.16
CA PRO A 140 8.32 -10.68 3.48
C PRO A 140 7.27 -11.80 3.48
N ALA A 141 6.49 -11.93 4.56
CA ALA A 141 5.41 -12.93 4.65
C ALA A 141 4.18 -12.61 3.78
N LEU A 142 4.06 -11.37 3.31
CA LEU A 142 3.03 -10.95 2.35
C LEU A 142 3.52 -11.01 0.90
N CYS A 143 4.83 -11.11 0.68
CA CYS A 143 5.46 -10.97 -0.63
C CYS A 143 5.80 -12.32 -1.27
N ALA A 144 5.48 -12.49 -2.54
CA ALA A 144 6.12 -13.47 -3.39
C ALA A 144 7.59 -13.06 -3.67
N PRO A 145 8.50 -14.00 -3.98
CA PRO A 145 9.85 -13.65 -4.46
C PRO A 145 9.77 -12.72 -5.68
N GLY A 146 10.48 -11.61 -5.65
CA GLY A 146 10.43 -10.58 -6.69
C GLY A 146 9.29 -9.59 -6.58
N ALA A 147 8.45 -9.68 -5.55
CA ALA A 147 7.32 -8.77 -5.33
C ALA A 147 7.77 -7.31 -5.12
N TRP A 148 6.92 -6.40 -5.56
CA TRP A 148 7.08 -4.98 -5.29
C TRP A 148 6.29 -4.57 -4.05
N VAL A 149 6.89 -3.67 -3.26
CA VAL A 149 6.22 -2.98 -2.15
C VAL A 149 6.24 -1.49 -2.40
N VAL A 150 5.08 -0.83 -2.38
CA VAL A 150 4.97 0.63 -2.42
C VAL A 150 4.47 1.11 -1.07
N TRP A 151 5.17 2.08 -0.50
CA TRP A 151 4.88 2.62 0.82
C TRP A 151 4.93 4.13 0.86
N THR A 152 4.27 4.76 1.84
CA THR A 152 4.30 6.21 1.98
C THR A 152 4.62 6.65 3.41
N ARG A 153 5.52 7.63 3.53
CA ARG A 153 5.85 8.32 4.77
C ARG A 153 6.23 9.75 4.49
N PHE A 154 5.65 10.68 5.23
CA PHE A 154 6.11 12.06 5.16
C PHE A 154 7.50 12.18 5.82
N PRO A 155 8.53 12.63 5.11
CA PRO A 155 9.85 12.88 5.69
C PRO A 155 9.77 14.04 6.69
N ARG A 156 10.28 13.80 7.88
CA ARG A 156 10.47 14.75 8.95
C ARG A 156 11.94 14.74 9.36
N GLU A 157 12.36 15.70 10.16
CA GLU A 157 13.70 15.75 10.75
C GLU A 157 13.93 14.65 11.81
N ASP A 158 13.00 13.69 11.94
CA ASP A 158 13.07 12.56 12.88
C ASP A 158 13.93 11.39 12.36
N GLY A 159 14.45 11.46 11.12
CA GLY A 159 15.25 10.42 10.49
C GLY A 159 14.52 9.11 10.23
N LEU A 160 13.19 9.07 10.43
CA LEU A 160 12.43 7.82 10.30
C LEU A 160 12.43 7.26 8.88
N VAL A 161 12.45 8.12 7.86
CA VAL A 161 12.51 7.65 6.45
C VAL A 161 13.79 6.83 6.21
N ASP A 162 14.94 7.28 6.70
CA ASP A 162 16.19 6.55 6.54
C ASP A 162 16.19 5.24 7.34
N ARG A 163 15.60 5.24 8.54
CA ARG A 163 15.41 4.00 9.31
C ARG A 163 14.50 3.00 8.56
N ILE A 164 13.39 3.48 7.97
CA ILE A 164 12.50 2.63 7.16
C ILE A 164 13.27 1.98 6.01
N ARG A 165 14.10 2.74 5.29
CA ARG A 165 14.95 2.21 4.21
C ARG A 165 15.93 1.15 4.73
N GLY A 166 16.54 1.40 5.89
CA GLY A 166 17.39 0.42 6.57
C GLY A 166 16.65 -0.87 6.90
N TRP A 167 15.47 -0.78 7.50
CA TRP A 167 14.64 -1.95 7.81
C TRP A 167 14.17 -2.72 6.57
N PHE A 168 13.86 -2.03 5.47
CA PHE A 168 13.58 -2.69 4.19
C PHE A 168 14.80 -3.47 3.69
N ALA A 169 16.00 -2.86 3.71
CA ALA A 169 17.23 -3.54 3.29
C ALA A 169 17.53 -4.77 4.17
N GLU A 170 17.42 -4.65 5.50
CA GLU A 170 17.59 -5.75 6.46
C GLU A 170 16.57 -6.87 6.26
N ALA A 171 15.34 -6.54 5.82
CA ALA A 171 14.28 -7.49 5.53
C ALA A 171 14.40 -8.14 4.13
N GLY A 172 15.49 -7.87 3.39
CA GLY A 172 15.76 -8.47 2.09
C GLY A 172 15.09 -7.77 0.91
N PHE A 173 14.81 -6.48 1.03
CA PHE A 173 14.28 -5.66 -0.06
C PHE A 173 15.38 -4.80 -0.68
N GLU A 174 15.34 -4.66 -1.99
CA GLU A 174 16.14 -3.72 -2.79
C GLU A 174 15.32 -2.46 -3.07
N GLU A 175 15.83 -1.29 -2.69
CA GLU A 175 15.18 -0.03 -3.01
C GLU A 175 15.12 0.18 -4.53
N ARG A 176 13.95 0.54 -5.04
CA ARG A 176 13.71 0.86 -6.46
C ARG A 176 13.50 2.34 -6.68
N ALA A 177 12.84 2.99 -5.74
CA ALA A 177 12.61 4.42 -5.78
C ALA A 177 12.38 5.00 -4.38
N LEU A 178 12.79 6.25 -4.20
CA LEU A 178 12.33 7.12 -3.13
C LEU A 178 12.05 8.50 -3.72
N VAL A 179 10.78 8.84 -3.80
CA VAL A 179 10.31 10.13 -4.32
C VAL A 179 9.96 11.02 -3.13
N VAL A 180 10.81 12.00 -2.88
CA VAL A 180 10.57 13.08 -1.92
C VAL A 180 10.51 14.36 -2.72
N PRO A 181 9.33 14.98 -2.87
CA PRO A 181 9.21 16.21 -3.63
C PRO A 181 9.89 17.37 -2.91
N GLU A 182 10.03 18.50 -3.61
CA GLU A 182 10.60 19.72 -3.07
C GLU A 182 9.95 20.17 -1.76
N PRO A 183 10.68 20.93 -0.91
CA PRO A 183 10.18 21.46 0.35
C PRO A 183 8.84 22.17 0.19
N GLY A 184 7.80 21.70 0.90
CA GLY A 184 6.43 22.25 0.83
C GLY A 184 5.34 21.21 0.55
N LEU A 185 5.59 20.22 -0.28
CA LEU A 185 4.58 19.20 -0.61
C LEU A 185 4.40 18.11 0.46
N ARG A 186 5.32 17.97 1.40
CA ARG A 186 5.22 17.19 2.64
C ARG A 186 4.69 15.77 2.47
N PHE A 187 5.19 15.01 1.49
CA PHE A 187 4.98 13.57 1.37
C PHE A 187 6.26 12.89 0.86
N GLY A 188 6.38 11.59 1.10
CA GLY A 188 7.38 10.73 0.51
C GLY A 188 6.73 9.42 0.09
N VAL A 189 7.16 8.87 -1.01
CA VAL A 189 6.72 7.58 -1.54
C VAL A 189 7.96 6.76 -1.84
N GLY A 190 8.05 5.57 -1.23
CA GLY A 190 9.11 4.61 -1.51
C GLY A 190 8.57 3.40 -2.26
N ALA A 191 9.44 2.79 -3.04
CA ALA A 191 9.20 1.49 -3.66
C ALA A 191 10.43 0.60 -3.48
N ALA A 192 10.19 -0.67 -3.16
CA ALA A 192 11.24 -1.66 -2.97
C ALA A 192 10.82 -3.00 -3.57
N ARG A 193 11.78 -3.81 -4.02
CA ARG A 193 11.57 -5.14 -4.56
C ARG A 193 12.09 -6.19 -3.59
N TYR A 194 11.30 -7.19 -3.30
CA TYR A 194 11.70 -8.29 -2.43
C TYR A 194 12.66 -9.23 -3.14
N ALA A 195 13.88 -9.36 -2.62
CA ALA A 195 14.92 -10.24 -3.17
C ALA A 195 15.08 -11.55 -2.39
N GLY A 196 14.30 -11.72 -1.30
CA GLY A 196 14.35 -12.91 -0.46
C GLY A 196 13.52 -14.09 -0.97
N GLY A 197 13.63 -15.21 -0.28
CA GLY A 197 12.83 -16.42 -0.53
C GLY A 197 11.43 -16.36 0.11
N PRO A 198 10.60 -17.40 -0.14
CA PRO A 198 9.26 -17.47 0.44
C PRO A 198 9.28 -17.49 1.97
N VAL A 199 8.43 -16.66 2.60
CA VAL A 199 8.22 -16.64 4.05
C VAL A 199 6.77 -17.05 4.36
N PRO A 200 6.51 -18.06 5.18
CA PRO A 200 5.15 -18.46 5.53
C PRO A 200 4.39 -17.34 6.27
N LEU A 201 3.16 -17.09 5.88
CA LEU A 201 2.27 -16.18 6.58
C LEU A 201 1.80 -16.82 7.89
N ALA A 202 2.16 -16.22 9.02
CA ALA A 202 1.64 -16.59 10.33
C ALA A 202 0.37 -15.77 10.64
N ALA A 203 -0.77 -16.43 10.81
CA ALA A 203 -2.01 -15.82 11.25
C ALA A 203 -1.95 -15.41 12.75
N GLY A 204 -2.89 -14.57 13.20
CA GLY A 204 -3.02 -14.15 14.59
C GLY A 204 -1.99 -13.10 15.03
N ARG A 205 -1.24 -12.49 14.11
CA ARG A 205 -0.22 -11.49 14.44
C ARG A 205 -0.73 -10.07 14.23
N ARG A 206 -0.48 -9.21 15.22
CA ARG A 206 -0.67 -7.76 15.04
C ARG A 206 0.58 -7.16 14.41
N LEU A 207 0.38 -6.43 13.31
CA LEU A 207 1.43 -5.73 12.59
C LEU A 207 1.57 -4.29 13.09
N PHE A 208 0.44 -3.62 13.31
CA PHE A 208 0.40 -2.24 13.78
C PHE A 208 -0.93 -1.91 14.44
N SER A 209 -0.93 -0.82 15.21
CA SER A 209 -2.14 -0.15 15.72
C SER A 209 -2.06 1.34 15.46
N PHE A 210 -3.16 1.95 15.01
CA PHE A 210 -3.20 3.39 14.80
C PHE A 210 -3.13 4.15 16.14
N VAL A 211 -2.27 5.15 16.22
CA VAL A 211 -2.08 6.00 17.40
C VAL A 211 -2.69 7.40 17.25
N ARG A 212 -3.33 7.68 16.09
CA ARG A 212 -3.92 9.00 15.78
C ARG A 212 -5.25 8.85 15.07
#